data_7a168077c6880d96c2caefae941ebdf8
#
_entry.id   7a168077c6880d96c2caefae941ebdf8
#
_cell.length_a   1.000
_cell.length_b   1.000
_cell.length_c   1.000
_cell.angle_alpha   90.00
_cell.angle_beta   90.00
_cell.angle_gamma   90.00
#
_symmetry.space_group_name_H-M   'P 1'
#
loop_
_entity.id
_entity.type
_entity.pdbx_description
1 polymer ?
#
loop_
_entity_poly.entity_id
_entity_poly.type
_entity_poly.pdbx_seq_one_letter_code
_entity_poly.pdbx_strand_id
1 'polypeptide(L)'
;TTLHSMKGDGSDVICLSYHETNEFEPSVNNHGKIVYTRWDYVDRQAEVAHHMWECNPDGTDPRAYHGNYPKQITRRAGTALKKNHERPMSEFHIRAIPPPSNQYVATAGPHHGQHYGSLIMIDLSIPDDGMGSQITKLTPKVGYPEVDVDNKIWTYGTIWPVSEKHFIVNRERSLVLLDRQGNEQLIYTTRGNKRLRPNEAIPVAPRPLPPVIPTTTYQGERASAEAPNATISVVDVYNMDKMHGVIPKGTIKQMRIVQVFPKTTPLMDKPKIGWWNMMNVRMPLGAVPVEEDGSVYCEAPVGKAIYFQLLDENGAAVQTMKSATYVHPGEQLSCAGCHENKHKAVKAPSTTLQAMRRPPSKLEPEVDTEHIWPFTFYRAVKPIFDSKCVSCHKAKGFGPDVPDMSLGSIRPYLASGPRLPFIPHISTVERKYGALKARLYTEGFLSPKHHGVKLTDQEVRRVLMWLDLFCQQRSSYANTPTRLEAKEAQWRGERMWPTMDIDTTSEETILGVERHEVSI
;
A
#
# COMPACT_ATOMS: atom_id res chain seq x y z
N THR A 1 -6.26 3.52 10.46
CA THR A 1 -7.10 2.52 11.15
C THR A 1 -6.79 1.14 10.64
N THR A 2 -6.87 0.15 11.52
CA THR A 2 -6.62 -1.27 11.24
C THR A 2 -7.79 -2.12 11.71
N LEU A 3 -7.89 -3.34 11.22
CA LEU A 3 -8.94 -4.29 11.62
C LEU A 3 -8.61 -4.89 12.98
N HIS A 4 -9.64 -5.06 13.78
CA HIS A 4 -9.57 -5.75 15.07
C HIS A 4 -10.74 -6.72 15.22
N SER A 5 -10.51 -7.81 15.91
CA SER A 5 -11.56 -8.70 16.40
C SER A 5 -11.61 -8.67 17.92
N MET A 6 -12.75 -9.02 18.47
CA MET A 6 -12.93 -9.18 19.92
C MET A 6 -14.01 -10.23 20.17
N LYS A 7 -14.07 -10.77 21.37
CA LYS A 7 -15.18 -11.62 21.81
C LYS A 7 -16.46 -10.81 21.94
N GLY A 8 -17.60 -11.50 21.97
CA GLY A 8 -18.92 -10.85 22.08
C GLY A 8 -19.13 -10.07 23.39
N ASP A 9 -18.35 -10.32 24.42
CA ASP A 9 -18.32 -9.58 25.68
C ASP A 9 -17.34 -8.39 25.69
N GLY A 10 -16.64 -8.16 24.57
CA GLY A 10 -15.64 -7.10 24.42
C GLY A 10 -14.23 -7.46 24.87
N SER A 11 -14.01 -8.67 25.37
CA SER A 11 -12.68 -9.15 25.75
C SER A 11 -11.89 -9.68 24.54
N ASP A 12 -10.61 -10.02 24.76
CA ASP A 12 -9.68 -10.58 23.78
C ASP A 12 -9.63 -9.78 22.48
N VAL A 13 -9.30 -8.48 22.59
CA VAL A 13 -9.16 -7.61 21.44
C VAL A 13 -7.85 -7.92 20.70
N ILE A 14 -7.97 -8.37 19.45
CA ILE A 14 -6.84 -8.79 18.62
C ILE A 14 -6.72 -7.87 17.41
N CYS A 15 -5.51 -7.37 17.11
CA CYS A 15 -5.22 -6.64 15.87
C CYS A 15 -5.08 -7.65 14.72
N LEU A 16 -5.98 -7.56 13.73
CA LEU A 16 -6.02 -8.48 12.59
C LEU A 16 -5.22 -7.99 11.39
N SER A 17 -4.86 -6.72 11.34
CA SER A 17 -4.15 -6.16 10.19
C SER A 17 -3.09 -5.14 10.60
N TYR A 18 -2.01 -5.12 9.85
CA TYR A 18 -0.92 -4.15 10.01
C TYR A 18 -0.77 -3.40 8.71
N HIS A 19 -1.31 -2.18 8.67
CA HIS A 19 -1.35 -1.38 7.46
C HIS A 19 -0.96 0.07 7.73
N GLU A 20 -0.31 0.69 6.76
CA GLU A 20 0.22 2.04 6.87
C GLU A 20 -0.83 3.15 6.74
N THR A 21 -2.03 2.85 6.23
CA THR A 21 -3.07 3.86 6.03
C THR A 21 -4.37 3.46 6.74
N ASN A 22 -5.43 3.24 6.01
CA ASN A 22 -6.75 2.99 6.59
C ASN A 22 -7.43 1.77 5.98
N GLU A 23 -8.12 1.04 6.83
CA GLU A 23 -9.04 -0.02 6.47
C GLU A 23 -10.41 0.30 7.09
N PHE A 24 -11.47 0.07 6.32
CA PHE A 24 -12.82 0.54 6.65
C PHE A 24 -13.86 -0.56 6.50
N GLU A 25 -14.92 -0.46 7.32
CA GLU A 25 -16.23 -1.05 7.10
C GLU A 25 -16.22 -2.57 6.88
N PRO A 26 -15.59 -3.33 7.79
CA PRO A 26 -15.48 -4.77 7.63
C PRO A 26 -16.86 -5.44 7.60
N SER A 27 -16.95 -6.54 6.86
CA SER A 27 -18.10 -7.43 6.82
C SER A 27 -17.64 -8.88 6.63
N VAL A 28 -18.49 -9.83 6.93
CA VAL A 28 -18.20 -11.25 6.70
C VAL A 28 -18.89 -11.68 5.40
N ASN A 29 -18.16 -12.36 4.51
CA ASN A 29 -18.71 -12.86 3.26
C ASN A 29 -19.28 -14.29 3.41
N ASN A 30 -19.84 -14.82 2.31
CA ASN A 30 -20.47 -16.15 2.28
C ASN A 30 -19.49 -17.31 2.55
N HIS A 31 -18.18 -17.05 2.46
CA HIS A 31 -17.12 -18.04 2.69
C HIS A 31 -16.50 -17.93 4.09
N GLY A 32 -17.00 -17.03 4.94
CA GLY A 32 -16.50 -16.82 6.30
C GLY A 32 -15.28 -15.91 6.39
N LYS A 33 -14.84 -15.31 5.29
CA LYS A 33 -13.73 -14.35 5.28
C LYS A 33 -14.21 -12.93 5.61
N ILE A 34 -13.33 -12.13 6.16
CA ILE A 34 -13.55 -10.70 6.40
C ILE A 34 -13.29 -9.93 5.13
N VAL A 35 -14.27 -9.16 4.66
CA VAL A 35 -14.18 -8.27 3.51
C VAL A 35 -14.21 -6.83 3.99
N TYR A 36 -13.36 -5.98 3.44
CA TYR A 36 -13.20 -4.61 3.87
C TYR A 36 -12.70 -3.73 2.73
N THR A 37 -12.86 -2.42 2.87
CA THR A 37 -12.22 -1.43 2.01
C THR A 37 -10.84 -1.13 2.57
N ARG A 38 -9.79 -1.27 1.75
CA ARG A 38 -8.44 -0.86 2.10
C ARG A 38 -7.99 0.30 1.23
N TRP A 39 -7.48 1.34 1.88
CA TRP A 39 -6.86 2.47 1.23
C TRP A 39 -5.33 2.33 1.23
N ASP A 40 -4.76 2.10 0.07
CA ASP A 40 -3.32 2.12 -0.15
C ASP A 40 -2.87 3.52 -0.57
N TYR A 41 -2.50 4.36 0.40
CA TYR A 41 -2.02 5.71 0.14
C TYR A 41 -0.53 5.70 -0.20
N VAL A 42 -0.21 5.04 -1.26
CA VAL A 42 1.15 4.80 -1.74
C VAL A 42 1.43 5.58 -3.03
N ASP A 43 2.66 5.61 -3.46
CA ASP A 43 3.13 6.27 -4.68
C ASP A 43 2.61 5.62 -6.00
N ARG A 44 1.49 4.92 -5.91
CA ARG A 44 0.73 4.34 -7.02
C ARG A 44 -0.69 4.85 -6.99
N GLN A 45 -0.95 6.06 -7.49
CA GLN A 45 -2.28 6.66 -7.47
C GLN A 45 -2.95 6.66 -6.09
N ALA A 46 -2.30 7.28 -5.14
CA ALA A 46 -2.70 7.34 -3.75
C ALA A 46 -4.20 7.58 -3.50
N GLU A 47 -4.86 8.37 -4.35
CA GLU A 47 -6.25 8.77 -4.15
C GLU A 47 -7.25 7.71 -4.57
N VAL A 48 -6.92 6.87 -5.54
CA VAL A 48 -7.83 5.90 -6.17
C VAL A 48 -7.61 4.46 -5.71
N ALA A 49 -6.74 4.24 -4.76
CA ALA A 49 -6.47 2.90 -4.23
C ALA A 49 -7.34 2.59 -3.01
N HIS A 50 -8.66 2.77 -3.13
CA HIS A 50 -9.66 2.39 -2.13
C HIS A 50 -10.50 1.25 -2.68
N HIS A 51 -10.06 0.02 -2.50
CA HIS A 51 -10.70 -1.14 -3.12
C HIS A 51 -10.98 -2.25 -2.11
N MET A 52 -11.71 -3.25 -2.59
CA MET A 52 -12.06 -4.44 -1.84
C MET A 52 -10.83 -5.31 -1.55
N TRP A 53 -10.66 -5.62 -0.29
CA TRP A 53 -9.72 -6.63 0.21
C TRP A 53 -10.46 -7.65 1.04
N GLU A 54 -9.87 -8.83 1.21
CA GLU A 54 -10.35 -9.83 2.16
C GLU A 54 -9.18 -10.48 2.90
N CYS A 55 -9.47 -10.99 4.08
CA CYS A 55 -8.57 -11.84 4.87
C CYS A 55 -9.36 -12.93 5.61
N ASN A 56 -8.65 -13.90 6.16
CA ASN A 56 -9.24 -14.87 7.07
C ASN A 56 -9.67 -14.20 8.40
N PRO A 57 -10.56 -14.82 9.21
CA PRO A 57 -11.01 -14.23 10.47
C PRO A 57 -9.91 -13.96 11.50
N ASP A 58 -8.76 -14.62 11.40
CA ASP A 58 -7.58 -14.39 12.20
C ASP A 58 -6.58 -13.36 11.58
N GLY A 59 -6.98 -12.68 10.51
CA GLY A 59 -6.20 -11.67 9.82
C GLY A 59 -5.23 -12.21 8.78
N THR A 60 -5.05 -13.53 8.69
CA THR A 60 -4.11 -14.13 7.74
C THR A 60 -4.58 -14.01 6.29
N ASP A 61 -3.63 -14.18 5.36
CA ASP A 61 -3.88 -14.22 3.91
C ASP A 61 -4.61 -12.97 3.36
N PRO A 62 -4.14 -11.74 3.65
CA PRO A 62 -4.77 -10.53 3.12
C PRO A 62 -4.58 -10.46 1.60
N ARG A 63 -5.70 -10.38 0.85
CA ARG A 63 -5.70 -10.38 -0.63
C ARG A 63 -6.69 -9.40 -1.21
N ALA A 64 -6.32 -8.80 -2.36
CA ALA A 64 -7.21 -7.99 -3.18
C ALA A 64 -7.73 -8.83 -4.35
N TYR A 65 -8.88 -9.46 -4.22
CA TYR A 65 -9.52 -10.20 -5.31
C TYR A 65 -10.16 -9.27 -6.35
N HIS A 66 -10.49 -8.06 -5.96
CA HIS A 66 -11.00 -7.01 -6.80
C HIS A 66 -10.20 -5.73 -6.59
N GLY A 67 -10.02 -4.96 -7.63
CA GLY A 67 -9.31 -3.69 -7.52
C GLY A 67 -7.80 -3.86 -7.38
N ASN A 68 -7.16 -2.97 -6.61
CA ASN A 68 -5.70 -2.87 -6.53
C ASN A 68 -5.06 -2.70 -7.91
N TYR A 69 -5.67 -1.88 -8.74
CA TYR A 69 -5.36 -1.76 -10.16
C TYR A 69 -4.00 -1.08 -10.40
N PRO A 70 -3.22 -1.57 -11.35
CA PRO A 70 -2.00 -0.91 -11.78
C PRO A 70 -2.24 0.27 -12.74
N LYS A 71 -3.43 0.36 -13.34
CA LYS A 71 -3.77 1.40 -14.31
C LYS A 71 -4.42 2.60 -13.66
N GLN A 72 -4.01 3.79 -14.09
CA GLN A 72 -4.63 5.05 -13.66
C GLN A 72 -6.09 5.14 -14.08
N ILE A 73 -6.93 5.60 -13.15
CA ILE A 73 -8.09 6.37 -13.51
C ILE A 73 -7.57 7.72 -13.97
N THR A 74 -7.81 8.07 -15.22
CA THR A 74 -7.43 9.39 -15.72
C THR A 74 -8.33 10.41 -15.06
N ARG A 75 -7.77 11.20 -14.14
CA ARG A 75 -8.49 12.29 -13.48
C ARG A 75 -8.81 13.40 -14.47
N ARG A 76 -9.95 14.02 -14.25
CA ARG A 76 -10.31 15.30 -14.86
C ARG A 76 -9.44 16.40 -14.28
N ALA A 77 -8.27 16.62 -14.85
CA ALA A 77 -7.51 17.85 -14.65
C ALA A 77 -8.07 18.90 -15.60
N GLY A 78 -9.09 19.65 -15.17
CA GLY A 78 -9.52 20.90 -15.81
C GLY A 78 -10.04 20.88 -17.25
N THR A 79 -9.74 19.88 -18.04
CA THR A 79 -10.11 19.79 -19.45
C THR A 79 -10.38 18.36 -19.87
N ALA A 80 -11.63 18.05 -20.16
CA ALA A 80 -12.10 17.00 -21.04
C ALA A 80 -11.36 15.66 -20.98
N LEU A 81 -11.41 14.95 -19.88
CA LEU A 81 -11.23 13.52 -19.89
C LEU A 81 -12.47 12.90 -20.52
N LYS A 82 -12.37 12.76 -21.78
CA LYS A 82 -13.37 12.11 -22.58
C LYS A 82 -13.26 10.62 -22.35
N LYS A 83 -14.37 10.07 -21.84
CA LYS A 83 -14.83 8.70 -22.07
C LYS A 83 -14.05 7.57 -21.39
N ASN A 84 -14.79 6.81 -20.71
CA ASN A 84 -14.63 5.52 -20.06
C ASN A 84 -14.15 5.62 -18.61
N HIS A 85 -14.96 6.26 -17.81
CA HIS A 85 -14.94 6.07 -16.36
C HIS A 85 -15.67 4.75 -16.05
N GLU A 86 -15.00 3.66 -16.31
CA GLU A 86 -15.59 2.32 -16.19
C GLU A 86 -15.62 1.87 -14.73
N ARG A 87 -14.85 2.52 -13.86
CA ARG A 87 -14.75 2.19 -12.44
C ARG A 87 -14.76 3.42 -11.54
N PRO A 88 -15.22 3.27 -10.27
CA PRO A 88 -15.27 4.36 -9.30
C PRO A 88 -13.88 4.81 -8.84
N MET A 89 -13.84 5.96 -8.15
CA MET A 89 -12.68 6.45 -7.42
C MET A 89 -12.39 5.55 -6.22
N SER A 90 -13.42 5.23 -5.44
CA SER A 90 -13.35 4.47 -4.20
C SER A 90 -14.58 3.60 -4.04
N GLU A 91 -14.42 2.49 -3.34
CA GLU A 91 -15.46 1.49 -3.07
C GLU A 91 -15.62 1.34 -1.57
N PHE A 92 -16.82 1.61 -1.07
CA PHE A 92 -17.15 1.58 0.36
C PHE A 92 -18.35 0.68 0.65
N HIS A 93 -18.57 0.36 1.91
CA HIS A 93 -19.74 -0.41 2.38
C HIS A 93 -19.91 -1.75 1.65
N ILE A 94 -18.81 -2.45 1.39
CA ILE A 94 -18.79 -3.68 0.62
C ILE A 94 -19.50 -4.78 1.40
N ARG A 95 -20.50 -5.41 0.77
CA ARG A 95 -21.31 -6.49 1.39
C ARG A 95 -21.54 -7.61 0.39
N ALA A 96 -21.31 -8.85 0.83
CA ALA A 96 -21.62 -10.04 0.02
C ALA A 96 -23.13 -10.17 -0.19
N ILE A 97 -23.55 -10.41 -1.42
CA ILE A 97 -24.94 -10.78 -1.73
C ILE A 97 -25.17 -12.19 -1.18
N PRO A 98 -26.34 -12.45 -0.54
CA PRO A 98 -26.63 -13.76 0.04
C PRO A 98 -26.42 -14.93 -0.94
N PRO A 99 -26.08 -16.13 -0.42
CA PRO A 99 -25.88 -17.32 -1.25
C PRO A 99 -27.09 -17.63 -2.15
N PRO A 100 -26.85 -18.24 -3.34
CA PRO A 100 -25.59 -18.81 -3.84
C PRO A 100 -24.67 -17.83 -4.59
N SER A 101 -24.87 -16.53 -4.43
CA SER A 101 -24.15 -15.50 -5.19
C SER A 101 -22.68 -15.37 -4.75
N ASN A 102 -21.78 -15.16 -5.72
CA ASN A 102 -20.38 -14.72 -5.52
C ASN A 102 -20.20 -13.23 -5.81
N GLN A 103 -21.28 -12.48 -5.78
CA GLN A 103 -21.30 -11.05 -6.06
C GLN A 103 -21.35 -10.25 -4.77
N TYR A 104 -20.91 -9.02 -4.88
CA TYR A 104 -20.92 -8.04 -3.80
C TYR A 104 -21.64 -6.78 -4.25
N VAL A 105 -22.15 -6.03 -3.30
CA VAL A 105 -22.62 -4.66 -3.51
C VAL A 105 -21.71 -3.70 -2.77
N ALA A 106 -21.57 -2.49 -3.31
CA ALA A 106 -20.77 -1.45 -2.71
C ALA A 106 -21.29 -0.05 -3.07
N THR A 107 -20.81 0.94 -2.33
CA THR A 107 -21.02 2.35 -2.64
C THR A 107 -19.77 2.89 -3.33
N ALA A 108 -19.93 3.36 -4.55
CA ALA A 108 -18.92 4.09 -5.29
C ALA A 108 -18.87 5.54 -4.81
N GLY A 109 -17.98 5.84 -3.89
CA GLY A 109 -17.86 7.12 -3.21
C GLY A 109 -16.68 7.97 -3.67
N PRO A 110 -16.59 9.23 -3.20
CA PRO A 110 -15.47 10.12 -3.44
C PRO A 110 -14.29 9.77 -2.53
N HIS A 111 -13.09 10.18 -2.93
CA HIS A 111 -11.91 10.17 -2.06
C HIS A 111 -12.03 11.21 -0.92
N HIS A 112 -12.67 12.35 -1.18
CA HIS A 112 -12.89 13.38 -0.19
C HIS A 112 -14.36 13.49 0.21
N GLY A 113 -14.65 13.57 1.50
CA GLY A 113 -15.98 13.85 2.02
C GLY A 113 -16.67 12.62 2.60
N GLN A 114 -17.98 12.54 2.39
CA GLN A 114 -18.79 11.42 2.89
C GLN A 114 -18.81 10.27 1.87
N HIS A 115 -18.90 9.04 2.34
CA HIS A 115 -18.96 7.85 1.50
C HIS A 115 -20.34 7.67 0.84
N TYR A 116 -20.77 8.70 0.09
CA TYR A 116 -22.01 8.74 -0.68
C TYR A 116 -21.70 8.84 -2.16
N GLY A 117 -22.52 8.22 -2.98
CA GLY A 117 -22.34 8.29 -4.43
C GLY A 117 -23.29 7.43 -5.22
N SER A 118 -22.78 6.65 -6.13
CA SER A 118 -23.48 5.66 -6.95
C SER A 118 -23.38 4.28 -6.29
N LEU A 119 -24.34 3.42 -6.54
CA LEU A 119 -24.29 2.03 -6.09
C LEU A 119 -23.80 1.13 -7.21
N ILE A 120 -22.97 0.17 -6.83
CA ILE A 120 -22.36 -0.79 -7.75
C ILE A 120 -22.53 -2.21 -7.25
N MET A 121 -22.44 -3.13 -8.17
CA MET A 121 -22.29 -4.55 -7.94
C MET A 121 -20.95 -5.01 -8.50
N ILE A 122 -20.24 -5.84 -7.73
CA ILE A 122 -18.94 -6.41 -8.07
C ILE A 122 -19.12 -7.91 -8.27
N ASP A 123 -18.73 -8.44 -9.41
CA ASP A 123 -18.83 -9.86 -9.74
C ASP A 123 -17.45 -10.49 -9.84
N LEU A 124 -17.05 -11.25 -8.84
CA LEU A 124 -15.75 -11.91 -8.79
C LEU A 124 -15.64 -13.13 -9.73
N SER A 125 -16.73 -13.57 -10.36
CA SER A 125 -16.67 -14.62 -11.39
C SER A 125 -16.08 -14.11 -12.71
N ILE A 126 -16.08 -12.79 -12.90
CA ILE A 126 -15.50 -12.12 -14.07
C ILE A 126 -14.03 -11.83 -13.76
N PRO A 127 -13.10 -12.18 -14.67
CA PRO A 127 -11.69 -11.83 -14.49
C PRO A 127 -11.47 -10.33 -14.37
N ASP A 128 -10.67 -9.92 -13.37
CA ASP A 128 -10.28 -8.52 -13.19
C ASP A 128 -9.27 -8.09 -14.27
N ASP A 129 -9.70 -7.27 -15.19
CA ASP A 129 -8.88 -6.73 -16.29
C ASP A 129 -8.25 -5.37 -15.94
N GLY A 130 -8.53 -4.85 -14.75
CA GLY A 130 -8.12 -3.53 -14.31
C GLY A 130 -8.87 -2.38 -14.97
N MET A 131 -9.96 -2.66 -15.71
CA MET A 131 -10.75 -1.67 -16.41
C MET A 131 -12.16 -1.48 -15.83
N GLY A 132 -12.60 -2.37 -14.95
CA GLY A 132 -13.92 -2.31 -14.34
C GLY A 132 -14.91 -3.32 -14.89
N SER A 133 -14.47 -4.34 -15.64
CA SER A 133 -15.31 -5.40 -16.18
C SER A 133 -16.13 -6.14 -15.13
N GLN A 134 -15.61 -6.22 -13.89
CA GLN A 134 -16.30 -6.81 -12.74
C GLN A 134 -17.43 -5.92 -12.19
N ILE A 135 -17.53 -4.65 -12.61
CA ILE A 135 -18.40 -3.65 -11.99
C ILE A 135 -19.63 -3.41 -12.86
N THR A 136 -20.80 -3.50 -12.23
CA THR A 136 -22.08 -3.10 -12.81
C THR A 136 -22.72 -2.00 -11.97
N LYS A 137 -23.12 -0.88 -12.58
CA LYS A 137 -23.87 0.19 -11.88
C LYS A 137 -25.30 -0.26 -11.59
N LEU A 138 -25.67 -0.28 -10.31
CA LEU A 138 -27.07 -0.46 -9.88
C LEU A 138 -27.88 0.83 -10.05
N THR A 139 -27.20 1.98 -10.00
CA THR A 139 -27.81 3.31 -10.15
C THR A 139 -27.18 4.08 -11.33
N PRO A 140 -27.46 3.66 -12.58
CA PRO A 140 -26.76 4.18 -13.77
C PRO A 140 -26.98 5.68 -14.03
N LYS A 141 -28.02 6.26 -13.46
CA LYS A 141 -28.31 7.71 -13.58
C LYS A 141 -27.43 8.56 -12.67
N VAL A 142 -26.74 7.96 -11.69
CA VAL A 142 -25.83 8.66 -10.78
C VAL A 142 -24.40 8.42 -11.24
N GLY A 143 -23.68 9.51 -11.51
CA GLY A 143 -22.26 9.44 -11.89
C GLY A 143 -21.37 9.02 -10.71
N TYR A 144 -20.18 8.55 -11.02
CA TYR A 144 -19.15 8.30 -9.99
C TYR A 144 -18.61 9.63 -9.46
N PRO A 145 -18.66 9.88 -8.14
CA PRO A 145 -18.07 11.08 -7.56
C PRO A 145 -16.57 11.20 -7.88
N GLU A 146 -16.11 12.44 -8.09
CA GLU A 146 -14.73 12.80 -8.47
C GLU A 146 -14.23 12.19 -9.79
N VAL A 147 -15.04 11.39 -10.45
CA VAL A 147 -14.76 10.78 -11.76
C VAL A 147 -15.67 11.39 -12.82
N ASP A 148 -16.98 11.18 -12.71
CA ASP A 148 -17.99 11.69 -13.65
C ASP A 148 -18.55 13.04 -13.21
N VAL A 149 -18.60 13.26 -11.91
CA VAL A 149 -19.33 14.38 -11.26
C VAL A 149 -18.52 14.91 -10.06
N ASP A 150 -18.95 16.06 -9.52
CA ASP A 150 -18.35 16.65 -8.31
C ASP A 150 -18.51 15.72 -7.09
N ASN A 151 -17.61 15.85 -6.12
CA ASN A 151 -17.57 15.06 -4.88
C ASN A 151 -18.71 15.39 -3.89
N LYS A 152 -19.59 16.35 -4.18
CA LYS A 152 -20.70 16.78 -3.33
C LYS A 152 -22.01 16.04 -3.54
N ILE A 153 -21.96 14.88 -4.16
CA ILE A 153 -23.12 14.03 -4.37
C ILE A 153 -23.44 13.25 -3.09
N TRP A 154 -24.65 13.43 -2.60
CA TRP A 154 -25.16 12.80 -1.39
C TRP A 154 -26.32 11.87 -1.68
N THR A 155 -26.32 11.22 -2.85
CA THR A 155 -27.50 10.48 -3.29
C THR A 155 -27.64 9.17 -2.54
N TYR A 156 -26.69 8.25 -2.70
CA TYR A 156 -26.75 6.94 -2.03
C TYR A 156 -25.59 6.78 -1.07
N GLY A 157 -25.89 6.30 0.13
CA GLY A 157 -24.92 5.96 1.17
C GLY A 157 -24.76 4.47 1.29
N THR A 158 -24.99 3.94 2.51
CA THR A 158 -24.82 2.51 2.81
C THR A 158 -25.84 1.63 2.06
N ILE A 159 -25.40 0.46 1.65
CA ILE A 159 -26.21 -0.56 0.98
C ILE A 159 -26.13 -1.87 1.75
N TRP A 160 -27.28 -2.52 1.94
CA TRP A 160 -27.39 -3.82 2.55
C TRP A 160 -28.16 -4.80 1.65
N PRO A 161 -27.58 -5.91 1.20
CA PRO A 161 -28.27 -6.90 0.39
C PRO A 161 -29.22 -7.76 1.26
N VAL A 162 -30.51 -7.73 0.95
CA VAL A 162 -31.54 -8.53 1.59
C VAL A 162 -31.71 -9.88 0.87
N SER A 163 -31.52 -9.86 -0.43
CA SER A 163 -31.58 -11.02 -1.30
C SER A 163 -30.69 -10.78 -2.52
N GLU A 164 -30.64 -11.76 -3.43
CA GLU A 164 -29.95 -11.58 -4.71
C GLU A 164 -30.50 -10.41 -5.55
N LYS A 165 -31.73 -9.99 -5.30
CA LYS A 165 -32.47 -9.04 -6.15
C LYS A 165 -32.80 -7.72 -5.46
N HIS A 166 -32.76 -7.67 -4.13
CA HIS A 166 -33.24 -6.52 -3.36
C HIS A 166 -32.23 -6.05 -2.33
N PHE A 167 -32.13 -4.75 -2.18
CA PHE A 167 -31.18 -4.07 -1.32
C PHE A 167 -31.87 -3.00 -0.50
N ILE A 168 -31.57 -2.92 0.81
CA ILE A 168 -31.93 -1.76 1.62
C ILE A 168 -30.82 -0.73 1.46
N VAL A 169 -31.21 0.49 1.12
CA VAL A 169 -30.25 1.53 0.77
C VAL A 169 -30.58 2.83 1.50
N ASN A 170 -29.57 3.47 2.03
CA ASN A 170 -29.67 4.83 2.45
C ASN A 170 -29.64 5.75 1.21
N ARG A 171 -30.72 6.50 0.99
CA ARG A 171 -30.84 7.50 -0.06
C ARG A 171 -31.13 8.86 0.55
N GLU A 172 -30.16 9.76 0.54
CA GLU A 172 -30.28 11.07 1.18
C GLU A 172 -30.78 10.96 2.63
N ARG A 173 -32.03 11.34 2.89
CA ARG A 173 -32.68 11.30 4.21
C ARG A 173 -33.62 10.11 4.40
N SER A 174 -33.63 9.21 3.46
CA SER A 174 -34.58 8.10 3.40
C SER A 174 -33.89 6.74 3.37
N LEU A 175 -34.62 5.73 3.80
CA LEU A 175 -34.34 4.33 3.49
C LEU A 175 -35.26 3.91 2.36
N VAL A 176 -34.69 3.27 1.35
CA VAL A 176 -35.42 2.74 0.21
C VAL A 176 -35.09 1.27 0.03
N LEU A 177 -36.03 0.52 -0.50
CA LEU A 177 -35.79 -0.79 -1.08
C LEU A 177 -35.46 -0.59 -2.56
N LEU A 178 -34.30 -1.03 -2.98
CA LEU A 178 -33.82 -0.95 -4.35
C LEU A 178 -33.77 -2.35 -4.96
N ASP A 179 -34.22 -2.50 -6.20
CA ASP A 179 -33.99 -3.73 -6.96
C ASP A 179 -32.78 -3.64 -7.90
N ARG A 180 -32.43 -4.77 -8.55
CA ARG A 180 -31.30 -4.82 -9.51
C ARG A 180 -31.52 -3.95 -10.76
N GLN A 181 -32.74 -3.59 -11.08
CA GLN A 181 -33.11 -2.75 -12.22
C GLN A 181 -33.05 -1.26 -11.86
N GLY A 182 -32.80 -0.92 -10.61
CA GLY A 182 -32.74 0.44 -10.12
C GLY A 182 -34.11 1.03 -9.76
N ASN A 183 -35.15 0.20 -9.62
CA ASN A 183 -36.44 0.65 -9.12
C ASN A 183 -36.40 0.79 -7.61
N GLU A 184 -37.03 1.84 -7.09
CA GLU A 184 -37.01 2.20 -5.69
C GLU A 184 -38.39 2.20 -5.06
N GLN A 185 -38.49 1.67 -3.87
CA GLN A 185 -39.67 1.81 -3.00
C GLN A 185 -39.25 2.46 -1.68
N LEU A 186 -39.91 3.54 -1.31
CA LEU A 186 -39.67 4.22 -0.04
C LEU A 186 -40.10 3.34 1.13
N ILE A 187 -39.16 3.14 2.10
CA ILE A 187 -39.43 2.45 3.36
C ILE A 187 -39.66 3.49 4.48
N TYR A 188 -38.75 4.46 4.61
CA TYR A 188 -38.76 5.43 5.70
C TYR A 188 -38.08 6.73 5.30
N THR A 189 -38.56 7.85 5.84
CA THR A 189 -37.90 9.15 5.72
C THR A 189 -37.76 9.81 7.09
N THR A 190 -36.55 10.32 7.39
CA THR A 190 -36.34 11.04 8.66
C THR A 190 -37.17 12.31 8.71
N ARG A 191 -37.89 12.51 9.82
CA ARG A 191 -38.69 13.71 10.10
C ARG A 191 -37.90 14.67 10.98
N GLY A 192 -38.24 15.94 10.95
CA GLY A 192 -37.64 16.97 11.81
C GLY A 192 -36.30 17.50 11.31
N ASN A 193 -35.20 17.26 12.03
CA ASN A 193 -33.89 17.80 11.71
C ASN A 193 -33.41 17.41 10.31
N LYS A 194 -33.26 18.39 9.42
CA LYS A 194 -32.82 18.16 8.02
C LYS A 194 -31.40 17.61 7.88
N ARG A 195 -30.61 17.61 8.95
CA ARG A 195 -29.24 17.05 8.97
C ARG A 195 -29.20 15.57 9.34
N LEU A 196 -30.28 15.02 9.88
CA LEU A 196 -30.33 13.59 10.23
C LEU A 196 -30.53 12.75 8.97
N ARG A 197 -29.69 11.74 8.82
CA ARG A 197 -29.73 10.75 7.73
C ARG A 197 -29.72 9.36 8.36
N PRO A 198 -30.52 8.40 7.87
CA PRO A 198 -30.33 7.02 8.24
C PRO A 198 -28.95 6.56 7.77
N ASN A 199 -28.29 5.70 8.50
CA ASN A 199 -27.02 5.13 8.12
C ASN A 199 -26.95 3.68 8.58
N GLU A 200 -26.29 2.82 7.79
CA GLU A 200 -26.06 1.40 8.09
C GLU A 200 -27.31 0.63 8.55
N ALA A 201 -28.41 0.79 7.81
CA ALA A 201 -29.63 0.08 8.10
C ALA A 201 -29.47 -1.42 7.82
N ILE A 202 -29.48 -2.21 8.89
CA ILE A 202 -29.30 -3.66 8.83
C ILE A 202 -30.62 -4.33 9.27
N PRO A 203 -31.23 -5.21 8.45
CA PRO A 203 -32.42 -5.94 8.84
C PRO A 203 -32.13 -6.88 10.03
N VAL A 204 -32.97 -6.84 11.03
CA VAL A 204 -32.96 -7.84 12.12
C VAL A 204 -33.71 -9.08 11.63
N ALA A 205 -32.99 -9.97 10.99
CA ALA A 205 -33.51 -11.21 10.41
C ALA A 205 -32.47 -12.34 10.51
N PRO A 206 -32.93 -13.60 10.57
CA PRO A 206 -32.03 -14.74 10.46
C PRO A 206 -31.23 -14.70 9.17
N ARG A 207 -29.96 -15.06 9.23
CA ARG A 207 -29.05 -15.15 8.10
C ARG A 207 -28.34 -16.50 8.10
N PRO A 208 -28.02 -17.04 6.92
CA PRO A 208 -27.15 -18.20 6.85
C PRO A 208 -25.83 -17.91 7.56
N LEU A 209 -25.39 -18.82 8.39
CA LEU A 209 -24.08 -18.74 9.00
C LEU A 209 -23.04 -19.15 7.96
N PRO A 210 -21.98 -18.34 7.76
CA PRO A 210 -20.90 -18.72 6.87
C PRO A 210 -20.08 -19.88 7.47
N PRO A 211 -19.29 -20.60 6.66
CA PRO A 211 -18.35 -21.58 7.15
C PRO A 211 -17.40 -21.00 8.21
N VAL A 212 -17.09 -21.78 9.23
CA VAL A 212 -16.07 -21.42 10.22
C VAL A 212 -14.69 -21.73 9.64
N ILE A 213 -13.86 -20.70 9.51
CA ILE A 213 -12.45 -20.84 9.15
C ILE A 213 -11.66 -20.95 10.46
N PRO A 214 -10.94 -22.06 10.69
CA PRO A 214 -10.15 -22.22 11.91
C PRO A 214 -9.03 -21.19 12.01
N THR A 215 -8.79 -20.65 13.20
CA THR A 215 -7.64 -19.81 13.50
C THR A 215 -6.36 -20.64 13.46
N THR A 216 -5.38 -20.20 12.69
CA THR A 216 -4.09 -20.86 12.52
C THR A 216 -2.92 -20.14 13.22
N THR A 217 -3.19 -18.95 13.75
CA THR A 217 -2.19 -18.06 14.35
C THR A 217 -2.15 -18.11 15.87
N TYR A 218 -1.08 -17.58 16.43
CA TYR A 218 -0.85 -17.52 17.88
C TYR A 218 -1.02 -16.07 18.36
N GLN A 219 -2.28 -15.61 18.40
CA GLN A 219 -2.66 -14.25 18.78
C GLN A 219 -3.67 -14.28 19.95
N GLY A 220 -3.82 -13.14 20.65
CA GLY A 220 -4.76 -13.00 21.75
C GLY A 220 -4.52 -14.05 22.84
N GLU A 221 -5.57 -14.72 23.30
CA GLU A 221 -5.46 -15.81 24.30
C GLU A 221 -4.61 -16.99 23.83
N ARG A 222 -4.38 -17.13 22.52
CA ARG A 222 -3.49 -18.16 21.96
C ARG A 222 -2.04 -17.72 21.84
N ALA A 223 -1.72 -16.48 22.23
CA ALA A 223 -0.35 -15.99 22.19
C ALA A 223 0.58 -16.86 23.04
N SER A 224 1.72 -17.23 22.45
CA SER A 224 2.73 -18.06 23.12
C SER A 224 4.12 -17.59 22.74
N ALA A 225 5.02 -17.57 23.70
CA ALA A 225 6.44 -17.32 23.45
C ALA A 225 7.11 -18.43 22.60
N GLU A 226 6.47 -19.61 22.54
CA GLU A 226 6.93 -20.75 21.75
C GLU A 226 6.27 -20.79 20.36
N ALA A 227 5.51 -19.75 19.99
CA ALA A 227 4.89 -19.69 18.68
C ALA A 227 5.96 -19.80 17.58
N PRO A 228 5.73 -20.62 16.54
CA PRO A 228 6.65 -20.69 15.42
C PRO A 228 6.82 -19.33 14.74
N ASN A 229 8.01 -19.05 14.22
CA ASN A 229 8.21 -17.91 13.36
C ASN A 229 7.27 -17.97 12.16
N ALA A 230 6.77 -16.83 11.74
CA ALA A 230 6.06 -16.75 10.49
C ALA A 230 7.03 -16.99 9.32
N THR A 231 6.51 -17.57 8.24
CA THR A 231 7.29 -17.80 7.03
C THR A 231 6.59 -17.24 5.81
N ILE A 232 7.38 -16.80 4.85
CA ILE A 232 6.91 -16.40 3.52
C ILE A 232 7.60 -17.28 2.49
N SER A 233 6.79 -17.84 1.58
CA SER A 233 7.29 -18.57 0.42
C SER A 233 6.78 -17.96 -0.88
N VAL A 234 7.63 -17.95 -1.91
CA VAL A 234 7.26 -17.57 -3.28
C VAL A 234 7.61 -18.72 -4.20
N VAL A 235 6.67 -19.15 -5.02
CA VAL A 235 6.87 -20.29 -5.93
C VAL A 235 7.88 -19.94 -7.04
N ASP A 236 7.68 -18.81 -7.71
CA ASP A 236 8.60 -18.32 -8.75
C ASP A 236 8.46 -16.79 -8.86
N VAL A 237 9.46 -16.03 -8.44
CA VAL A 237 9.46 -14.56 -8.53
C VAL A 237 9.33 -14.05 -9.98
N TYR A 238 9.64 -14.87 -10.97
CA TYR A 238 9.50 -14.54 -12.40
C TYR A 238 8.08 -14.80 -12.94
N ASN A 239 7.19 -15.40 -12.15
CA ASN A 239 5.77 -15.53 -12.49
C ASN A 239 5.08 -14.18 -12.29
N MET A 240 5.10 -13.37 -13.33
CA MET A 240 4.56 -11.99 -13.34
C MET A 240 3.66 -11.80 -14.54
N ASP A 241 2.39 -11.48 -14.32
CA ASP A 241 1.37 -11.41 -15.37
C ASP A 241 1.67 -10.35 -16.45
N LYS A 242 2.26 -9.21 -16.06
CA LYS A 242 2.51 -8.06 -16.98
C LYS A 242 3.96 -7.91 -17.42
N MET A 243 4.84 -8.72 -16.91
CA MET A 243 6.27 -8.60 -17.13
C MET A 243 6.91 -9.90 -17.62
N HIS A 244 6.08 -10.85 -18.00
CA HIS A 244 6.52 -12.15 -18.51
C HIS A 244 7.44 -11.95 -19.72
N GLY A 245 8.65 -12.49 -19.60
CA GLY A 245 9.68 -12.38 -20.61
C GLY A 245 10.48 -11.07 -20.62
N VAL A 246 10.16 -10.13 -19.75
CA VAL A 246 10.87 -8.83 -19.67
C VAL A 246 12.06 -8.91 -18.71
N ILE A 247 11.97 -9.73 -17.67
CA ILE A 247 13.08 -10.00 -16.75
C ILE A 247 13.62 -11.40 -17.04
N PRO A 248 14.83 -11.55 -17.57
CA PRO A 248 15.43 -12.85 -17.81
C PRO A 248 15.59 -13.63 -16.48
N LYS A 249 15.35 -14.95 -16.51
CA LYS A 249 15.68 -15.81 -15.37
C LYS A 249 17.16 -15.66 -15.01
N GLY A 250 17.46 -15.69 -13.71
CA GLY A 250 18.80 -15.46 -13.19
C GLY A 250 19.18 -14.00 -12.98
N THR A 251 18.36 -13.02 -13.41
CA THR A 251 18.60 -11.59 -13.13
C THR A 251 18.39 -11.26 -11.65
N ILE A 252 17.35 -11.83 -11.03
CA ILE A 252 17.02 -11.59 -9.62
C ILE A 252 17.86 -12.53 -8.77
N LYS A 253 18.57 -11.97 -7.80
CA LYS A 253 19.45 -12.70 -6.89
C LYS A 253 18.95 -12.74 -5.46
N GLN A 254 18.27 -11.69 -5.04
CA GLN A 254 17.79 -11.56 -3.66
C GLN A 254 16.39 -10.93 -3.62
N MET A 255 15.69 -11.17 -2.54
CA MET A 255 14.46 -10.46 -2.17
C MET A 255 14.71 -9.70 -0.86
N ARG A 256 14.64 -8.37 -0.93
CA ARG A 256 14.68 -7.47 0.23
C ARG A 256 13.31 -7.36 0.86
N ILE A 257 13.25 -7.43 2.19
CA ILE A 257 12.05 -7.14 2.96
C ILE A 257 12.20 -5.75 3.59
N VAL A 258 11.21 -4.90 3.37
CA VAL A 258 11.19 -3.52 3.88
C VAL A 258 9.97 -3.34 4.77
N GLN A 259 10.16 -2.86 5.99
CA GLN A 259 9.09 -2.43 6.88
C GLN A 259 8.61 -1.02 6.50
N VAL A 260 7.31 -0.81 6.57
CA VAL A 260 6.67 0.50 6.44
C VAL A 260 6.08 0.88 7.81
N PHE A 261 6.46 2.05 8.32
CA PHE A 261 5.93 2.54 9.58
C PHE A 261 4.66 3.35 9.33
N PRO A 262 3.54 3.03 9.98
CA PRO A 262 2.32 3.81 9.85
C PRO A 262 2.55 5.25 10.28
N LYS A 263 1.99 6.20 9.54
CA LYS A 263 2.15 7.62 9.85
C LYS A 263 1.26 8.03 11.01
N THR A 264 1.88 8.47 12.10
CA THR A 264 1.19 8.86 13.34
C THR A 264 0.83 10.34 13.40
N THR A 265 1.23 11.12 12.39
CA THR A 265 0.96 12.56 12.33
C THR A 265 -0.42 12.88 11.76
N PRO A 266 -1.05 14.01 12.15
CA PRO A 266 -2.40 14.35 11.72
C PRO A 266 -2.58 14.59 10.20
N LEU A 267 -1.48 14.86 9.49
CA LEU A 267 -1.49 15.13 8.06
C LEU A 267 -0.64 14.09 7.31
N MET A 268 -1.22 13.47 6.28
CA MET A 268 -0.53 12.45 5.50
C MET A 268 0.70 12.97 4.75
N ASP A 269 0.72 14.24 4.36
CA ASP A 269 1.83 14.88 3.64
C ASP A 269 2.87 15.54 4.57
N LYS A 270 2.70 15.43 5.88
CA LYS A 270 3.57 16.02 6.89
C LYS A 270 3.94 14.99 7.98
N PRO A 271 5.22 14.92 8.34
CA PRO A 271 6.38 15.51 7.68
C PRO A 271 6.64 14.85 6.31
N LYS A 272 7.31 15.55 5.43
CA LYS A 272 7.78 14.95 4.17
C LYS A 272 8.94 13.99 4.46
N ILE A 273 8.74 12.72 4.18
CA ILE A 273 9.72 11.66 4.48
C ILE A 273 10.75 11.51 3.36
N GLY A 274 10.31 11.48 2.12
CA GLY A 274 11.19 11.26 0.99
C GLY A 274 10.75 12.07 -0.22
N TRP A 275 10.97 11.49 -1.40
CA TRP A 275 10.62 12.16 -2.65
C TRP A 275 9.12 12.44 -2.78
N TRP A 276 8.30 11.44 -2.46
CA TRP A 276 6.84 11.55 -2.48
C TRP A 276 6.31 12.21 -1.20
N ASN A 277 5.37 13.12 -1.32
CA ASN A 277 4.85 13.87 -0.17
C ASN A 277 4.15 13.00 0.86
N MET A 278 3.43 11.96 0.42
CA MET A 278 2.62 11.08 1.27
C MET A 278 3.39 9.84 1.75
N MET A 279 4.67 9.80 1.53
CA MET A 279 5.51 8.66 1.85
C MET A 279 5.64 8.45 3.35
N ASN A 280 5.59 7.20 3.75
CA ASN A 280 5.85 6.75 5.11
C ASN A 280 7.34 6.44 5.31
N VAL A 281 7.80 6.42 6.57
CA VAL A 281 9.14 5.95 6.92
C VAL A 281 9.27 4.48 6.55
N ARG A 282 10.41 4.12 5.97
CA ARG A 282 10.74 2.76 5.50
C ARG A 282 12.05 2.29 6.10
N MET A 283 12.09 1.02 6.47
CA MET A 283 13.27 0.37 7.04
C MET A 283 13.56 -0.92 6.29
N PRO A 284 14.71 -1.06 5.64
CA PRO A 284 15.15 -2.35 5.12
C PRO A 284 15.46 -3.28 6.30
N LEU A 285 14.79 -4.43 6.35
CA LEU A 285 14.97 -5.42 7.42
C LEU A 285 16.03 -6.44 7.08
N GLY A 286 16.40 -6.54 5.81
CA GLY A 286 17.37 -7.47 5.26
C GLY A 286 16.91 -8.09 3.96
N ALA A 287 17.75 -8.95 3.41
CA ALA A 287 17.49 -9.66 2.17
C ALA A 287 17.67 -11.16 2.35
N VAL A 288 17.02 -11.93 1.46
CA VAL A 288 17.10 -13.38 1.41
C VAL A 288 17.39 -13.82 -0.02
N PRO A 289 18.05 -14.98 -0.25
CA PRO A 289 18.36 -15.44 -1.58
C PRO A 289 17.10 -15.79 -2.38
N VAL A 290 17.15 -15.57 -3.69
CA VAL A 290 16.25 -16.12 -4.69
C VAL A 290 16.98 -17.25 -5.38
N GLU A 291 16.41 -18.45 -5.37
CA GLU A 291 17.00 -19.65 -5.96
C GLU A 291 16.95 -19.61 -7.50
N GLU A 292 17.69 -20.49 -8.15
CA GLU A 292 17.76 -20.55 -9.62
C GLU A 292 16.41 -20.84 -10.29
N ASP A 293 15.54 -21.60 -9.61
CA ASP A 293 14.17 -21.85 -10.07
C ASP A 293 13.23 -20.65 -9.86
N GLY A 294 13.69 -19.59 -9.20
CA GLY A 294 12.92 -18.41 -8.85
C GLY A 294 12.21 -18.51 -7.50
N SER A 295 12.38 -19.62 -6.80
CA SER A 295 11.71 -19.81 -5.51
C SER A 295 12.39 -19.04 -4.37
N VAL A 296 11.57 -18.67 -3.36
CA VAL A 296 12.01 -18.05 -2.10
C VAL A 296 11.33 -18.76 -0.95
N TYR A 297 12.03 -18.95 0.17
CA TYR A 297 11.48 -19.39 1.43
C TYR A 297 12.26 -18.78 2.58
N CYS A 298 11.59 -17.99 3.41
CA CYS A 298 12.24 -17.24 4.48
C CYS A 298 11.36 -17.09 5.73
N GLU A 299 12.01 -16.85 6.87
CA GLU A 299 11.34 -16.31 8.05
C GLU A 299 10.88 -14.89 7.78
N ALA A 300 9.77 -14.47 8.39
CA ALA A 300 9.21 -13.16 8.20
C ALA A 300 8.93 -12.45 9.53
N PRO A 301 9.16 -11.15 9.62
CA PRO A 301 8.84 -10.37 10.83
C PRO A 301 7.33 -10.27 10.99
N VAL A 302 6.82 -10.61 12.16
CA VAL A 302 5.41 -10.59 12.49
C VAL A 302 4.94 -9.20 12.95
N GLY A 303 3.65 -8.91 12.75
CA GLY A 303 3.03 -7.71 13.31
C GLY A 303 3.51 -6.39 12.70
N LYS A 304 4.02 -6.42 11.47
CA LYS A 304 4.57 -5.26 10.77
C LYS A 304 4.03 -5.19 9.35
N ALA A 305 3.74 -3.96 8.88
CA ALA A 305 3.48 -3.73 7.47
C ALA A 305 4.82 -3.87 6.71
N ILE A 306 4.89 -4.77 5.75
CA ILE A 306 6.10 -5.07 4.98
C ILE A 306 5.80 -5.09 3.47
N TYR A 307 6.81 -4.83 2.66
CA TYR A 307 6.75 -5.04 1.22
C TYR A 307 8.08 -5.58 0.70
N PHE A 308 8.09 -6.09 -0.53
CA PHE A 308 9.23 -6.77 -1.12
C PHE A 308 9.84 -5.98 -2.27
N GLN A 309 11.16 -6.07 -2.39
CA GLN A 309 11.92 -5.64 -3.57
C GLN A 309 12.75 -6.80 -4.08
N LEU A 310 12.69 -7.06 -5.38
CA LEU A 310 13.51 -8.06 -6.05
C LEU A 310 14.77 -7.40 -6.57
N LEU A 311 15.91 -7.88 -6.15
CA LEU A 311 17.21 -7.25 -6.38
C LEU A 311 18.05 -8.01 -7.41
N ASP A 312 18.76 -7.26 -8.26
CA ASP A 312 19.79 -7.80 -9.12
C ASP A 312 21.11 -8.06 -8.36
N GLU A 313 22.13 -8.46 -9.06
CA GLU A 313 23.47 -8.76 -8.51
C GLU A 313 24.15 -7.55 -7.85
N ASN A 314 23.77 -6.32 -8.24
CA ASN A 314 24.30 -5.07 -7.68
C ASN A 314 23.49 -4.59 -6.47
N GLY A 315 22.40 -5.28 -6.11
CA GLY A 315 21.48 -4.87 -5.04
C GLY A 315 20.48 -3.80 -5.45
N ALA A 316 20.35 -3.50 -6.75
CA ALA A 316 19.33 -2.59 -7.27
C ALA A 316 17.98 -3.31 -7.43
N ALA A 317 16.91 -2.64 -7.08
CA ALA A 317 15.57 -3.18 -7.24
C ALA A 317 15.17 -3.22 -8.72
N VAL A 318 15.00 -4.43 -9.23
CA VAL A 318 14.44 -4.71 -10.56
C VAL A 318 12.93 -4.56 -10.54
N GLN A 319 12.32 -4.95 -9.43
CA GLN A 319 10.89 -4.85 -9.16
C GLN A 319 10.65 -4.50 -7.70
N THR A 320 9.62 -3.72 -7.41
CA THR A 320 9.18 -3.42 -6.05
C THR A 320 7.68 -3.57 -5.90
N MET A 321 7.26 -4.13 -4.79
CA MET A 321 5.87 -4.15 -4.38
C MET A 321 5.45 -2.72 -3.99
N LYS A 322 4.21 -2.35 -4.27
CA LYS A 322 3.65 -1.02 -3.95
C LYS A 322 2.71 -1.04 -2.75
N SER A 323 1.92 -2.09 -2.61
CA SER A 323 1.06 -2.31 -1.45
C SER A 323 1.82 -3.11 -0.40
N ALA A 324 1.62 -2.78 0.87
CA ALA A 324 2.17 -3.58 1.97
C ALA A 324 1.34 -4.84 2.21
N THR A 325 2.00 -5.86 2.74
CA THR A 325 1.40 -7.06 3.35
C THR A 325 1.90 -7.20 4.78
N TYR A 326 1.47 -8.25 5.48
CA TYR A 326 1.91 -8.56 6.83
C TYR A 326 1.73 -10.05 7.09
N VAL A 327 2.30 -10.54 8.16
CA VAL A 327 2.11 -11.91 8.67
C VAL A 327 1.93 -11.90 10.18
N HIS A 328 1.23 -12.90 10.67
CA HIS A 328 0.98 -13.14 12.09
C HIS A 328 1.87 -14.24 12.65
N PRO A 329 2.07 -14.33 13.99
CA PRO A 329 2.83 -15.40 14.60
C PRO A 329 2.33 -16.79 14.17
N GLY A 330 3.21 -17.62 13.62
CA GLY A 330 2.92 -18.96 13.14
C GLY A 330 2.32 -19.02 11.73
N GLU A 331 2.05 -17.89 11.08
CA GLU A 331 1.50 -17.86 9.72
C GLU A 331 2.51 -18.35 8.68
N GLN A 332 2.03 -19.12 7.71
CA GLN A 332 2.78 -19.54 6.53
C GLN A 332 2.13 -18.90 5.29
N LEU A 333 2.61 -17.72 4.92
CA LEU A 333 2.12 -17.02 3.73
C LEU A 333 2.80 -17.56 2.47
N SER A 334 2.00 -17.94 1.47
CA SER A 334 2.49 -18.45 0.20
C SER A 334 2.03 -17.59 -0.96
N CYS A 335 2.97 -17.17 -1.81
CA CYS A 335 2.73 -16.42 -3.02
C CYS A 335 3.10 -17.25 -4.26
N ALA A 336 2.26 -17.19 -5.29
CA ALA A 336 2.50 -17.87 -6.55
C ALA A 336 3.65 -17.24 -7.34
N GLY A 337 3.80 -15.92 -7.21
CA GLY A 337 4.80 -15.12 -7.90
C GLY A 337 4.73 -13.66 -7.47
N CYS A 338 5.38 -12.80 -8.23
CA CYS A 338 5.34 -11.36 -8.03
C CYS A 338 4.41 -10.72 -9.06
N HIS A 339 3.24 -10.26 -8.62
CA HIS A 339 2.24 -9.64 -9.47
C HIS A 339 1.59 -10.60 -10.50
N GLU A 340 1.31 -11.81 -10.05
CA GLU A 340 0.62 -12.83 -10.84
C GLU A 340 -0.85 -12.49 -11.10
N ASN A 341 -1.45 -13.20 -12.06
CA ASN A 341 -2.87 -13.05 -12.38
C ASN A 341 -3.72 -13.76 -11.31
N LYS A 342 -4.57 -12.99 -10.64
CA LYS A 342 -5.45 -13.46 -9.55
C LYS A 342 -6.44 -14.56 -9.97
N HIS A 343 -6.75 -14.64 -11.26
CA HIS A 343 -7.74 -15.57 -11.82
C HIS A 343 -7.11 -16.78 -12.49
N LYS A 344 -5.79 -16.90 -12.47
CA LYS A 344 -5.10 -18.08 -13.01
C LYS A 344 -4.65 -18.97 -11.86
N ALA A 345 -5.03 -20.23 -11.92
CA ALA A 345 -4.46 -21.21 -11.04
C ALA A 345 -2.96 -21.32 -11.27
N VAL A 346 -2.21 -21.39 -10.17
CA VAL A 346 -0.77 -21.62 -10.22
C VAL A 346 -0.54 -23.04 -10.74
N LYS A 347 0.32 -23.16 -11.74
CA LYS A 347 0.78 -24.49 -12.16
C LYS A 347 1.60 -25.07 -11.02
N ALA A 348 1.16 -26.18 -10.48
CA ALA A 348 1.90 -26.88 -9.45
C ALA A 348 3.33 -27.19 -9.96
N PRO A 349 4.38 -26.91 -9.18
CA PRO A 349 5.72 -27.26 -9.56
C PRO A 349 5.84 -28.78 -9.71
N SER A 350 6.55 -29.22 -10.74
CA SER A 350 6.77 -30.65 -11.00
C SER A 350 7.74 -31.31 -10.03
N THR A 351 8.48 -30.50 -9.27
CA THR A 351 9.48 -30.95 -8.29
C THR A 351 9.38 -30.07 -7.05
N THR A 352 9.95 -30.51 -5.93
CA THR A 352 10.09 -29.67 -4.73
C THR A 352 10.91 -28.42 -5.07
N LEU A 353 10.37 -27.26 -4.71
CA LEU A 353 11.03 -25.96 -4.90
C LEU A 353 12.41 -25.95 -4.24
N GLN A 354 13.41 -25.37 -4.90
CA GLN A 354 14.79 -25.34 -4.38
C GLN A 354 14.86 -24.69 -3.01
N ALA A 355 14.16 -23.57 -2.82
CA ALA A 355 14.12 -22.88 -1.54
C ALA A 355 13.54 -23.72 -0.39
N MET A 356 12.65 -24.68 -0.68
CA MET A 356 12.03 -25.55 0.31
C MET A 356 12.84 -26.83 0.62
N ARG A 357 13.98 -27.02 -0.02
CA ARG A 357 14.91 -28.14 0.28
C ARG A 357 15.80 -27.87 1.50
N ARG A 358 15.70 -26.69 2.07
CA ARG A 358 16.42 -26.21 3.25
C ARG A 358 15.47 -25.54 4.23
N PRO A 359 15.85 -25.28 5.48
CA PRO A 359 15.12 -24.43 6.39
C PRO A 359 14.89 -23.03 5.81
N PRO A 360 13.86 -22.29 6.27
CA PRO A 360 13.62 -20.93 5.83
C PRO A 360 14.85 -20.05 6.07
N SER A 361 15.21 -19.22 5.10
CA SER A 361 16.30 -18.26 5.25
C SER A 361 15.95 -17.25 6.33
N LYS A 362 16.91 -16.91 7.17
CA LYS A 362 16.84 -15.72 8.00
C LYS A 362 17.15 -14.50 7.17
N LEU A 363 16.61 -13.35 7.59
CA LEU A 363 16.93 -12.07 6.98
C LEU A 363 18.40 -11.74 7.29
N GLU A 364 19.18 -11.58 6.24
CA GLU A 364 20.57 -11.12 6.36
C GLU A 364 20.61 -9.60 6.15
N PRO A 365 21.26 -8.85 7.03
CA PRO A 365 21.47 -7.44 6.82
C PRO A 365 22.17 -7.18 5.49
N GLU A 366 21.64 -6.25 4.73
CA GLU A 366 22.37 -5.80 3.55
C GLU A 366 23.54 -4.91 3.98
N VAL A 367 24.54 -4.83 3.12
CA VAL A 367 25.80 -4.15 3.37
C VAL A 367 25.62 -2.85 4.17
N ASP A 368 26.20 -2.81 5.35
CA ASP A 368 26.26 -1.65 6.27
C ASP A 368 24.92 -1.10 6.79
N THR A 369 23.78 -1.77 6.55
CA THR A 369 22.49 -1.29 7.08
C THR A 369 22.45 -1.34 8.61
N GLU A 370 23.15 -2.26 9.23
CA GLU A 370 23.27 -2.36 10.70
C GLU A 370 23.86 -1.09 11.35
N HIS A 371 24.74 -0.41 10.62
CA HIS A 371 25.48 0.74 11.13
C HIS A 371 24.97 2.09 10.62
N ILE A 372 24.07 2.09 9.61
CA ILE A 372 23.58 3.30 8.95
C ILE A 372 22.11 3.56 9.26
N TRP A 373 21.58 2.90 10.24
CA TRP A 373 20.21 3.16 10.66
C TRP A 373 20.10 4.46 11.48
N PRO A 374 19.11 5.31 11.24
CA PRO A 374 18.09 5.23 10.19
C PRO A 374 18.64 5.56 8.79
N PHE A 375 18.15 4.83 7.77
CA PHE A 375 18.67 4.88 6.40
C PHE A 375 18.12 6.09 5.64
N THR A 376 18.81 7.21 5.75
CA THR A 376 18.43 8.50 5.14
C THR A 376 19.53 9.03 4.24
N PHE A 377 19.21 10.05 3.42
CA PHE A 377 20.18 10.77 2.62
C PHE A 377 21.40 11.21 3.43
N TYR A 378 21.15 11.84 4.58
CA TYR A 378 22.21 12.44 5.39
C TYR A 378 23.15 11.42 6.03
N ARG A 379 22.66 10.24 6.34
CA ARG A 379 23.49 9.17 6.95
C ARG A 379 24.09 8.24 5.90
N ALA A 380 23.32 7.84 4.91
CA ALA A 380 23.75 6.81 3.97
C ALA A 380 24.48 7.37 2.76
N VAL A 381 24.07 8.52 2.23
CA VAL A 381 24.49 9.01 0.92
C VAL A 381 25.37 10.26 1.01
N LYS A 382 24.97 11.21 1.85
CA LYS A 382 25.72 12.48 2.00
C LYS A 382 27.21 12.30 2.32
N PRO A 383 27.64 11.40 3.22
CA PRO A 383 29.07 11.17 3.47
C PRO A 383 29.83 10.71 2.24
N ILE A 384 29.21 9.89 1.37
CA ILE A 384 29.79 9.47 0.09
C ILE A 384 29.98 10.68 -0.81
N PHE A 385 28.97 11.52 -0.93
CA PHE A 385 29.02 12.72 -1.78
C PHE A 385 30.04 13.73 -1.26
N ASP A 386 30.10 13.94 0.04
CA ASP A 386 31.08 14.86 0.65
C ASP A 386 32.51 14.40 0.39
N SER A 387 32.77 13.11 0.45
CA SER A 387 34.12 12.57 0.26
C SER A 387 34.55 12.41 -1.20
N LYS A 388 33.61 12.10 -2.09
CA LYS A 388 33.92 11.71 -3.49
C LYS A 388 33.52 12.72 -4.54
N CYS A 389 32.51 13.56 -4.27
CA CYS A 389 31.88 14.39 -5.30
C CYS A 389 32.03 15.89 -5.05
N VAL A 390 31.94 16.33 -3.81
CA VAL A 390 31.87 17.75 -3.44
C VAL A 390 33.12 18.53 -3.85
N SER A 391 34.29 17.91 -3.83
CA SER A 391 35.56 18.60 -4.26
C SER A 391 35.46 19.17 -5.67
N CYS A 392 34.82 18.44 -6.58
CA CYS A 392 34.60 18.89 -7.95
C CYS A 392 33.31 19.71 -8.10
N HIS A 393 32.24 19.29 -7.43
CA HIS A 393 30.93 19.89 -7.60
C HIS A 393 30.74 21.24 -6.87
N LYS A 394 31.60 21.60 -5.92
CA LYS A 394 31.63 22.94 -5.33
C LYS A 394 32.57 23.93 -6.05
N ALA A 395 33.42 23.45 -6.94
CA ALA A 395 34.36 24.31 -7.62
C ALA A 395 33.63 25.20 -8.63
N LYS A 396 33.83 26.52 -8.53
CA LYS A 396 33.41 27.48 -9.55
C LYS A 396 34.14 27.13 -10.85
N GLY A 397 33.45 26.62 -11.85
CA GLY A 397 34.03 26.28 -13.14
C GLY A 397 33.37 25.12 -13.88
N PHE A 398 32.56 24.32 -13.21
CA PHE A 398 31.87 23.21 -13.88
C PHE A 398 30.52 23.60 -14.52
N GLY A 399 30.10 24.86 -14.44
CA GLY A 399 28.89 25.38 -15.07
C GLY A 399 27.68 25.48 -14.14
N PRO A 400 26.66 26.26 -14.52
CA PRO A 400 25.48 26.52 -13.71
C PRO A 400 24.58 25.28 -13.51
N ASP A 401 24.72 24.25 -14.35
CA ASP A 401 23.89 23.06 -14.35
C ASP A 401 24.50 21.91 -13.54
N VAL A 402 25.67 22.09 -12.94
CA VAL A 402 26.32 21.07 -12.12
C VAL A 402 25.83 21.16 -10.67
N PRO A 403 25.19 20.11 -10.11
CA PRO A 403 24.67 20.15 -8.76
C PRO A 403 25.78 20.23 -7.72
N ASP A 404 25.58 21.01 -6.68
CA ASP A 404 26.49 21.11 -5.52
C ASP A 404 26.43 19.90 -4.57
N MET A 405 25.78 18.83 -4.97
CA MET A 405 25.55 17.60 -4.22
C MET A 405 24.70 17.78 -2.94
N SER A 406 24.11 18.94 -2.73
CA SER A 406 23.03 19.09 -1.76
C SER A 406 21.76 18.36 -2.24
N LEU A 407 20.92 17.95 -1.31
CA LEU A 407 19.68 17.24 -1.67
C LEU A 407 18.77 18.06 -2.60
N GLY A 408 18.73 19.38 -2.41
CA GLY A 408 17.97 20.28 -3.29
C GLY A 408 18.50 20.29 -4.72
N SER A 409 19.81 20.37 -4.85
CA SER A 409 20.53 20.46 -6.12
C SER A 409 20.50 19.14 -6.91
N ILE A 410 20.64 17.99 -6.24
CA ILE A 410 20.58 16.68 -6.91
C ILE A 410 19.15 16.23 -7.25
N ARG A 411 18.15 16.92 -6.75
CA ARG A 411 16.73 16.53 -6.92
C ARG A 411 16.31 16.25 -8.37
N PRO A 412 16.73 17.04 -9.39
CA PRO A 412 16.41 16.75 -10.79
C PRO A 412 17.01 15.44 -11.30
N TYR A 413 18.08 14.96 -10.66
CA TYR A 413 18.81 13.74 -11.06
C TYR A 413 18.28 12.47 -10.39
N LEU A 414 17.38 12.61 -9.44
CA LEU A 414 16.73 11.46 -8.79
C LEU A 414 15.62 10.83 -9.66
N ALA A 415 15.40 11.40 -10.83
CA ALA A 415 14.35 11.02 -11.76
C ALA A 415 14.89 10.56 -13.11
N SER A 416 14.05 9.94 -13.92
CA SER A 416 14.39 9.45 -15.25
C SER A 416 14.30 10.48 -16.38
N GLY A 417 14.14 11.79 -16.05
CA GLY A 417 14.05 12.84 -17.05
C GLY A 417 13.82 14.23 -16.46
N PRO A 418 14.00 15.30 -17.23
CA PRO A 418 14.08 16.67 -16.73
C PRO A 418 12.77 17.25 -16.20
N ARG A 419 11.64 16.62 -16.44
CA ARG A 419 10.32 17.17 -16.09
C ARG A 419 9.47 16.28 -15.20
N LEU A 420 9.88 15.05 -14.97
CA LEU A 420 9.08 14.09 -14.22
C LEU A 420 9.96 13.43 -13.17
N PRO A 421 9.99 14.03 -11.97
CA PRO A 421 10.56 13.31 -10.85
C PRO A 421 9.81 12.00 -10.76
N PHE A 422 10.56 10.91 -10.56
CA PHE A 422 9.99 9.68 -10.08
C PHE A 422 8.47 9.71 -10.19
N ILE A 423 7.92 9.41 -11.37
CA ILE A 423 6.48 9.16 -11.43
C ILE A 423 6.31 7.68 -11.16
N PRO A 424 6.15 7.36 -9.91
CA PRO A 424 5.86 6.02 -9.47
C PRO A 424 4.45 5.62 -9.83
N HIS A 425 3.65 6.60 -10.24
CA HIS A 425 2.21 6.47 -10.34
C HIS A 425 1.71 5.36 -11.24
N ILE A 426 2.50 4.91 -12.20
CA ILE A 426 1.93 4.12 -13.28
C ILE A 426 2.64 2.82 -13.47
N SER A 427 3.82 2.68 -12.95
CA SER A 427 4.66 1.61 -13.41
C SER A 427 4.96 0.61 -12.31
N THR A 428 4.18 -0.46 -12.31
CA THR A 428 4.65 -1.76 -11.86
C THR A 428 5.54 -2.44 -12.92
N VAL A 429 5.89 -1.72 -13.98
CA VAL A 429 6.75 -2.24 -15.04
C VAL A 429 8.18 -2.15 -14.55
N GLU A 430 8.88 -3.25 -14.64
CA GLU A 430 10.24 -3.39 -14.20
C GLU A 430 11.15 -2.31 -14.81
N ARG A 431 12.20 -1.94 -14.09
CA ARG A 431 13.23 -0.97 -14.53
C ARG A 431 12.73 0.39 -15.04
N LYS A 432 11.47 0.76 -14.75
CA LYS A 432 10.94 2.09 -15.13
C LYS A 432 10.95 3.11 -14.00
N TYR A 433 11.38 2.73 -12.83
CA TYR A 433 11.52 3.59 -11.65
C TYR A 433 12.66 3.08 -10.76
N GLY A 434 12.89 3.75 -9.64
CA GLY A 434 13.93 3.39 -8.68
C GLY A 434 15.33 3.71 -9.17
N ALA A 435 16.31 3.11 -8.55
CA ALA A 435 17.71 3.35 -8.77
C ALA A 435 18.13 3.17 -10.23
N LEU A 436 17.68 2.10 -10.87
CA LEU A 436 18.07 1.75 -12.25
C LEU A 436 17.63 2.78 -13.31
N LYS A 437 16.75 3.72 -12.96
CA LYS A 437 16.29 4.80 -13.86
C LYS A 437 16.62 6.19 -13.35
N ALA A 438 17.16 6.32 -12.16
CA ALA A 438 17.61 7.59 -11.65
C ALA A 438 18.80 8.10 -12.47
N ARG A 439 18.73 9.34 -12.94
CA ARG A 439 19.83 9.98 -13.67
C ARG A 439 21.11 10.03 -12.85
N LEU A 440 20.98 10.17 -11.53
CA LEU A 440 22.10 10.09 -10.60
C LEU A 440 22.91 8.81 -10.80
N TYR A 441 22.23 7.68 -11.01
CA TYR A 441 22.90 6.41 -11.26
C TYR A 441 23.35 6.28 -12.72
N THR A 442 22.46 6.51 -13.67
CA THR A 442 22.72 6.28 -15.10
C THR A 442 23.67 7.31 -15.72
N GLU A 443 23.56 8.58 -15.34
CA GLU A 443 24.38 9.66 -15.85
C GLU A 443 25.54 10.03 -14.89
N GLY A 444 25.33 9.80 -13.59
CA GLY A 444 26.33 10.06 -12.57
C GLY A 444 27.33 8.92 -12.44
N PHE A 445 26.91 7.78 -11.92
CA PHE A 445 27.84 6.72 -11.53
C PHE A 445 28.27 5.81 -12.68
N LEU A 446 27.39 5.53 -13.65
CA LEU A 446 27.71 4.70 -14.81
C LEU A 446 28.35 5.50 -15.96
N SER A 447 28.37 6.82 -15.88
CA SER A 447 28.86 7.66 -16.97
C SER A 447 30.39 7.69 -17.00
N PRO A 448 31.02 7.46 -18.16
CA PRO A 448 32.46 7.64 -18.34
C PRO A 448 32.90 9.09 -18.15
N LYS A 449 31.99 10.06 -18.13
CA LYS A 449 32.24 11.47 -17.91
C LYS A 449 32.70 11.84 -16.49
N HIS A 450 32.53 10.94 -15.52
CA HIS A 450 32.91 11.18 -14.12
C HIS A 450 34.39 10.88 -13.81
N HIS A 451 35.27 11.03 -14.79
CA HIS A 451 36.70 11.27 -14.65
C HIS A 451 37.44 10.44 -13.57
N GLY A 452 37.10 9.17 -13.43
CA GLY A 452 37.87 8.27 -12.57
C GLY A 452 37.44 8.30 -11.09
N VAL A 453 36.36 8.98 -10.72
CA VAL A 453 35.77 8.80 -9.39
C VAL A 453 35.27 7.36 -9.27
N LYS A 454 35.88 6.61 -8.37
CA LYS A 454 35.48 5.22 -8.09
C LYS A 454 34.75 5.17 -6.75
N LEU A 455 33.54 4.68 -6.80
CA LEU A 455 32.79 4.24 -5.61
C LEU A 455 33.15 2.77 -5.34
N THR A 456 33.22 2.42 -4.07
CA THR A 456 33.26 1.01 -3.68
C THR A 456 31.90 0.35 -3.95
N ASP A 457 31.87 -0.96 -4.04
CA ASP A 457 30.61 -1.70 -4.22
C ASP A 457 29.61 -1.40 -3.08
N GLN A 458 30.10 -1.19 -1.88
CA GLN A 458 29.30 -0.79 -0.72
C GLN A 458 28.68 0.59 -0.89
N GLU A 459 29.48 1.58 -1.33
CA GLU A 459 28.99 2.94 -1.59
C GLU A 459 27.93 2.94 -2.70
N VAL A 460 28.15 2.17 -3.76
CA VAL A 460 27.14 2.00 -4.84
C VAL A 460 25.85 1.41 -4.27
N ARG A 461 25.93 0.31 -3.53
CA ARG A 461 24.75 -0.35 -2.94
C ARG A 461 23.98 0.58 -2.00
N ARG A 462 24.65 1.41 -1.20
CA ARG A 462 23.99 2.41 -0.35
C ARG A 462 23.18 3.42 -1.17
N VAL A 463 23.77 3.94 -2.25
CA VAL A 463 23.06 4.90 -3.10
C VAL A 463 21.89 4.23 -3.81
N LEU A 464 22.07 3.02 -4.34
CA LEU A 464 21.00 2.25 -4.98
C LEU A 464 19.84 2.01 -4.01
N MET A 465 20.14 1.52 -2.80
CA MET A 465 19.13 1.28 -1.77
C MET A 465 18.38 2.56 -1.40
N TRP A 466 19.10 3.67 -1.21
CA TRP A 466 18.46 4.95 -0.91
C TRP A 466 17.51 5.41 -2.01
N LEU A 467 17.90 5.26 -3.27
CA LEU A 467 17.05 5.55 -4.43
C LEU A 467 15.83 4.63 -4.47
N ASP A 468 15.99 3.34 -4.19
CA ASP A 468 14.93 2.33 -4.18
C ASP A 468 13.98 2.47 -2.97
N LEU A 469 14.45 3.10 -1.88
CA LEU A 469 13.63 3.53 -0.74
C LEU A 469 13.02 4.92 -0.95
N PHE A 470 12.91 5.39 -2.20
CA PHE A 470 12.30 6.66 -2.61
C PHE A 470 12.95 7.89 -2.00
N CYS A 471 14.28 7.87 -1.94
CA CYS A 471 15.07 9.01 -1.53
C CYS A 471 14.68 9.52 -0.14
N GLN A 472 14.56 8.63 0.83
CA GLN A 472 14.18 8.96 2.20
C GLN A 472 15.13 10.01 2.79
N GLN A 473 14.57 11.10 3.27
CA GLN A 473 15.28 12.24 3.85
C GLN A 473 15.17 12.24 5.36
N ARG A 474 14.02 11.80 5.85
CA ARG A 474 13.63 11.80 7.25
C ARG A 474 13.19 10.39 7.65
N SER A 475 13.53 10.00 8.85
CA SER A 475 13.31 8.65 9.36
C SER A 475 12.41 8.61 10.60
N SER A 476 11.76 9.73 10.93
CA SER A 476 10.92 9.83 12.11
C SER A 476 9.73 10.76 11.89
N TYR A 477 8.66 10.50 12.61
CA TYR A 477 7.51 11.39 12.76
C TYR A 477 7.60 12.25 14.03
N ALA A 478 8.58 12.00 14.89
CA ALA A 478 8.81 12.79 16.10
C ALA A 478 9.03 14.27 15.79
N ASN A 479 8.70 15.12 16.76
CA ASN A 479 8.80 16.58 16.64
C ASN A 479 8.05 17.17 15.45
N THR A 480 7.00 16.50 14.99
CA THR A 480 6.11 17.02 13.95
C THR A 480 5.00 17.81 14.63
N PRO A 481 4.86 19.11 14.37
CA PRO A 481 3.86 19.93 15.03
C PRO A 481 2.44 19.46 14.71
N THR A 482 1.53 19.64 15.63
CA THR A 482 0.10 19.39 15.42
C THR A 482 -0.43 20.32 14.33
N ARG A 483 -1.64 20.01 13.82
CA ARG A 483 -2.29 20.86 12.81
C ARG A 483 -2.54 22.28 13.31
N LEU A 484 -2.79 22.46 14.61
CA LEU A 484 -3.02 23.76 15.21
C LEU A 484 -1.72 24.55 15.29
N GLU A 485 -0.68 23.98 15.88
CA GLU A 485 0.66 24.58 15.96
C GLU A 485 1.20 24.94 14.56
N ALA A 486 0.99 24.05 13.57
CA ALA A 486 1.38 24.31 12.21
C ALA A 486 0.67 25.54 11.60
N LYS A 487 -0.62 25.72 11.88
CA LYS A 487 -1.38 26.90 11.45
C LYS A 487 -0.93 28.17 12.17
N GLU A 488 -0.71 28.10 13.45
CA GLU A 488 -0.25 29.23 14.25
C GLU A 488 1.15 29.67 13.82
N ALA A 489 2.07 28.76 13.58
CA ALA A 489 3.39 29.05 13.04
C ALA A 489 3.32 29.69 11.64
N GLN A 490 2.42 29.20 10.79
CA GLN A 490 2.19 29.81 9.47
C GLN A 490 1.70 31.27 9.58
N TRP A 491 0.80 31.54 10.52
CA TRP A 491 0.32 32.92 10.76
C TRP A 491 1.43 33.84 11.27
N ARG A 492 2.40 33.30 12.01
CA ARG A 492 3.58 34.04 12.47
C ARG A 492 4.70 34.13 11.43
N GLY A 493 4.55 33.50 10.27
CA GLY A 493 5.60 33.45 9.22
C GLY A 493 6.80 32.56 9.59
N GLU A 494 6.63 31.68 10.56
CA GLU A 494 7.70 30.81 11.04
C GLU A 494 7.84 29.53 10.16
N ARG A 495 9.06 28.98 10.11
CA ARG A 495 9.29 27.66 9.55
C ARG A 495 8.70 26.60 10.47
N MET A 496 7.68 25.89 9.97
CA MET A 496 6.87 24.95 10.74
C MET A 496 7.51 23.59 11.00
N TRP A 497 8.61 23.27 10.35
CA TRP A 497 9.15 21.91 10.35
C TRP A 497 10.59 21.92 10.83
N PRO A 498 10.95 21.09 11.82
CA PRO A 498 12.32 21.01 12.28
C PRO A 498 13.23 20.59 11.12
N THR A 499 14.43 21.13 11.11
CA THR A 499 15.53 20.67 10.28
C THR A 499 15.91 19.23 10.65
N MET A 500 16.38 18.48 9.75
CA MET A 500 16.24 17.06 9.56
C MET A 500 17.20 16.12 10.25
N ASP A 501 17.83 16.47 11.33
CA ASP A 501 18.75 15.57 12.03
C ASP A 501 18.16 15.09 13.35
N ILE A 502 17.20 14.16 13.28
CA ILE A 502 16.77 13.42 14.45
C ILE A 502 17.50 12.10 14.43
N ASP A 503 18.35 11.92 15.40
CA ASP A 503 19.02 10.64 15.65
C ASP A 503 18.01 9.69 16.30
N THR A 504 17.45 8.79 15.51
CA THR A 504 16.39 7.89 15.94
C THR A 504 16.86 6.46 15.77
N THR A 505 16.98 5.76 16.86
CA THR A 505 17.46 4.37 16.89
C THR A 505 16.39 3.35 17.25
N SER A 506 15.23 3.78 17.72
CA SER A 506 14.13 2.89 18.12
C SER A 506 12.88 3.09 17.28
N GLU A 507 12.05 2.05 17.18
CA GLU A 507 10.76 2.11 16.52
C GLU A 507 9.84 3.16 17.14
N GLU A 508 9.86 3.28 18.47
CA GLU A 508 9.10 4.28 19.24
C GLU A 508 9.45 5.70 18.84
N THR A 509 10.73 5.99 18.70
CA THR A 509 11.20 7.31 18.26
C THR A 509 10.81 7.57 16.80
N ILE A 510 10.84 6.55 15.93
CA ILE A 510 10.40 6.68 14.53
C ILE A 510 8.92 7.02 14.46
N LEU A 511 8.09 6.33 15.23
CA LEU A 511 6.65 6.56 15.28
C LEU A 511 6.28 7.86 15.98
N GLY A 512 7.18 8.43 16.79
CA GLY A 512 6.89 9.61 17.62
C GLY A 512 5.90 9.30 18.75
N VAL A 513 5.86 8.04 19.20
CA VAL A 513 5.01 7.57 20.28
C VAL A 513 5.89 7.33 21.50
N GLU A 514 5.68 8.08 22.55
CA GLU A 514 6.14 7.66 23.88
C GLU A 514 5.20 6.53 24.33
N ARG A 515 5.75 5.35 24.58
CA ARG A 515 4.99 4.30 25.25
C ARG A 515 4.78 4.78 26.69
N HIS A 516 3.63 5.38 26.93
CA HIS A 516 3.10 5.34 28.28
C HIS A 516 2.75 3.89 28.56
N GLU A 517 3.48 3.24 29.47
CA GLU A 517 3.04 1.99 30.04
C GLU A 517 1.64 2.22 30.60
N VAL A 518 0.65 1.79 29.86
CA VAL A 518 -0.69 1.64 30.38
C VAL A 518 -0.61 0.39 31.25
N SER A 519 -0.30 0.59 32.50
CA SER A 519 -0.56 -0.42 33.53
C SER A 519 -2.07 -0.63 33.54
N ILE A 520 -2.51 -1.76 32.96
CA ILE A 520 -3.87 -2.27 33.09
C ILE A 520 -4.05 -2.83 34.49
#